data_ec080128882aae739f429be618aaf824
#
_entry.id   ec080128882aae739f429be618aaf824
#
_cell.length_a   1.000
_cell.length_b   1.000
_cell.length_c   1.000
_cell.angle_alpha   90.00
_cell.angle_beta   90.00
_cell.angle_gamma   90.00
#
_symmetry.space_group_name_H-M   'P 1'
#
loop_
_entity.id
_entity.type
_entity.pdbx_description
1 polymer ?
#
loop_
_entity_poly.entity_id
_entity_poly.type
_entity_poly.pdbx_seq_one_letter_code
_entity_poly.pdbx_strand_id
1 'polypeptide(L)'
;NLRNICLYDGAPVLFDCLEFDARLAEIDVLYDLAFLLMDLWEHGRAEQANWTLNRYLDAADETEGLALLPFFMAMRAAIRAHVTATQAKEHPERRAEALAYHALADDLLIAHAPRLVVIGGLSGTGKSTLAHALAHRLGAAPGARVLSSDRLRKALAGVSPETRLPAQAYARAASDAVYADLMARAADTLASGGAVVADAVFAAPAERAAIAEIARQAGVAFTGLWLESDPAVMRANVAARVGDPSDATVEVVERQLGYDLGTIDWTRLDADADDLLARAVVALT
;
A
#
# COMPACT_ATOMS: atom_id res chain seq x y z
N ASN A 1 19.44 -3.10 -4.61
CA ASN A 1 19.65 -1.81 -3.92
C ASN A 1 19.57 -0.66 -4.93
N LEU A 2 19.47 0.60 -4.45
CA LEU A 2 19.34 1.79 -5.30
C LEU A 2 20.55 2.02 -6.22
N ARG A 3 21.75 1.56 -5.85
CA ARG A 3 22.95 1.71 -6.68
C ARG A 3 22.93 0.85 -7.94
N ASN A 4 22.07 -0.19 -7.97
CA ASN A 4 21.91 -1.09 -9.11
C ASN A 4 20.69 -0.69 -9.96
N ILE A 5 20.25 0.56 -9.88
CA ILE A 5 19.17 1.14 -10.68
C ILE A 5 19.71 2.37 -11.39
N CYS A 6 19.57 2.43 -12.70
CA CYS A 6 19.89 3.61 -13.50
C CYS A 6 18.68 4.04 -14.33
N LEU A 7 18.73 5.28 -14.82
CA LEU A 7 17.78 5.74 -15.83
C LEU A 7 18.37 5.48 -17.22
N TYR A 8 17.67 4.70 -18.02
CA TYR A 8 18.00 4.46 -19.43
C TYR A 8 16.77 4.83 -20.27
N ASP A 9 16.94 5.76 -21.20
CA ASP A 9 15.86 6.33 -22.01
C ASP A 9 14.66 6.83 -21.18
N GLY A 10 14.95 7.43 -20.01
CA GLY A 10 13.94 7.97 -19.11
C GLY A 10 13.18 6.94 -18.26
N ALA A 11 13.51 5.65 -18.40
CA ALA A 11 12.94 4.57 -17.61
C ALA A 11 13.94 4.02 -16.58
N PRO A 12 13.51 3.60 -15.38
CA PRO A 12 14.38 2.92 -14.43
C PRO A 12 14.70 1.52 -14.93
N VAL A 13 16.00 1.18 -14.98
CA VAL A 13 16.52 -0.13 -15.39
C VAL A 13 17.37 -0.70 -14.28
N LEU A 14 17.11 -1.97 -13.94
CA LEU A 14 17.93 -2.75 -13.01
C LEU A 14 19.15 -3.30 -13.76
N PHE A 15 20.34 -3.26 -13.14
CA PHE A 15 21.57 -3.82 -13.67
C PHE A 15 22.40 -4.47 -12.56
N ASP A 16 23.50 -5.14 -12.92
CA ASP A 16 24.43 -5.80 -12.00
C ASP A 16 23.74 -6.95 -11.23
N CYS A 17 23.14 -7.90 -11.96
CA CYS A 17 22.60 -9.12 -11.40
C CYS A 17 23.72 -10.09 -10.96
N LEU A 18 23.43 -10.99 -10.01
CA LEU A 18 24.37 -12.01 -9.54
C LEU A 18 24.49 -13.14 -10.57
N GLU A 19 25.55 -13.13 -11.39
CA GLU A 19 25.77 -14.12 -12.44
C GLU A 19 26.84 -15.18 -12.06
N PHE A 20 27.60 -14.96 -11.00
CA PHE A 20 28.80 -15.75 -10.69
C PHE A 20 28.55 -16.98 -9.80
N ASP A 21 27.42 -17.11 -9.14
CA ASP A 21 27.06 -18.29 -8.32
C ASP A 21 25.55 -18.53 -8.33
N ALA A 22 25.11 -19.61 -8.98
CA ALA A 22 23.69 -19.98 -9.07
C ALA A 22 23.03 -20.16 -7.68
N ARG A 23 23.79 -20.59 -6.66
CA ARG A 23 23.24 -20.73 -5.28
C ARG A 23 22.89 -19.40 -4.64
N LEU A 24 23.44 -18.29 -5.11
CA LEU A 24 23.09 -16.95 -4.66
C LEU A 24 21.95 -16.33 -5.46
N ALA A 25 21.63 -16.91 -6.62
CA ALA A 25 20.52 -16.48 -7.48
C ALA A 25 19.19 -17.17 -7.11
N GLU A 26 19.24 -18.36 -6.50
CA GLU A 26 18.07 -19.10 -6.03
C GLU A 26 17.75 -18.71 -4.56
N ILE A 27 17.09 -17.59 -4.38
CA ILE A 27 16.73 -17.04 -3.06
C ILE A 27 15.23 -16.68 -3.04
N ASP A 28 14.71 -16.47 -1.84
CA ASP A 28 13.37 -15.92 -1.66
C ASP A 28 13.23 -14.55 -2.36
N VAL A 29 12.21 -14.40 -3.19
CA VAL A 29 11.99 -13.17 -3.96
C VAL A 29 11.76 -11.95 -3.08
N LEU A 30 11.11 -12.12 -1.92
CA LEU A 30 10.91 -11.04 -0.95
C LEU A 30 12.23 -10.66 -0.26
N TYR A 31 13.16 -11.60 -0.08
CA TYR A 31 14.50 -11.31 0.43
C TYR A 31 15.32 -10.46 -0.55
N ASP A 32 15.14 -10.67 -1.87
CA ASP A 32 15.77 -9.81 -2.87
C ASP A 32 15.10 -8.42 -2.91
N LEU A 33 13.77 -8.38 -2.96
CA LEU A 33 13.01 -7.14 -2.91
C LEU A 33 13.32 -6.31 -1.65
N ALA A 34 13.49 -6.97 -0.50
CA ALA A 34 13.82 -6.34 0.78
C ALA A 34 15.04 -5.43 0.71
N PHE A 35 16.00 -5.71 -0.17
CA PHE A 35 17.17 -4.86 -0.31
C PHE A 35 16.83 -3.48 -0.90
N LEU A 36 15.98 -3.43 -1.90
CA LEU A 36 15.50 -2.15 -2.44
C LEU A 36 14.62 -1.41 -1.43
N LEU A 37 13.71 -2.12 -0.76
CA LEU A 37 12.79 -1.52 0.21
C LEU A 37 13.55 -0.95 1.41
N MET A 38 14.55 -1.68 1.92
CA MET A 38 15.43 -1.23 3.01
C MET A 38 16.23 0.01 2.60
N ASP A 39 16.80 0.03 1.41
CA ASP A 39 17.56 1.19 0.90
C ASP A 39 16.64 2.44 0.78
N LEU A 40 15.43 2.28 0.23
CA LEU A 40 14.46 3.38 0.15
C LEU A 40 14.09 3.88 1.56
N TRP A 41 13.87 2.96 2.49
CA TRP A 41 13.50 3.28 3.87
C TRP A 41 14.61 4.05 4.58
N GLU A 42 15.85 3.60 4.49
CA GLU A 42 17.03 4.26 5.08
C GLU A 42 17.21 5.68 4.54
N HIS A 43 16.97 5.90 3.25
CA HIS A 43 17.06 7.22 2.64
C HIS A 43 15.84 8.13 2.89
N GLY A 44 14.97 7.80 3.87
CA GLY A 44 13.78 8.58 4.21
C GLY A 44 12.69 8.54 3.15
N ARG A 45 12.69 7.51 2.29
CA ARG A 45 11.74 7.30 1.21
C ARG A 45 10.70 6.22 1.57
N ALA A 46 10.16 6.29 2.80
CA ALA A 46 9.23 5.30 3.34
C ALA A 46 7.97 5.14 2.48
N GLU A 47 7.41 6.24 1.98
CA GLU A 47 6.24 6.21 1.08
C GLU A 47 6.55 5.47 -0.22
N GLN A 48 7.71 5.74 -0.83
CA GLN A 48 8.15 5.06 -2.04
C GLN A 48 8.45 3.58 -1.80
N ALA A 49 9.00 3.22 -0.64
CA ALA A 49 9.20 1.82 -0.25
C ALA A 49 7.87 1.07 -0.16
N ASN A 50 6.88 1.64 0.54
CA ASN A 50 5.54 1.06 0.64
C ASN A 50 4.86 0.99 -0.73
N TRP A 51 4.94 2.05 -1.54
CA TRP A 51 4.36 2.07 -2.88
C TRP A 51 4.98 0.99 -3.77
N THR A 52 6.31 0.82 -3.74
CA THR A 52 7.04 -0.22 -4.50
C THR A 52 6.57 -1.62 -4.08
N LEU A 53 6.49 -1.89 -2.76
CA LEU A 53 5.96 -3.15 -2.27
C LEU A 53 4.54 -3.42 -2.80
N ASN A 54 3.65 -2.45 -2.66
CA ASN A 54 2.26 -2.63 -3.09
C ASN A 54 2.12 -2.86 -4.61
N ARG A 55 2.96 -2.17 -5.43
CA ARG A 55 3.00 -2.44 -6.88
C ARG A 55 3.50 -3.85 -7.20
N TYR A 56 4.53 -4.29 -6.49
CA TYR A 56 5.03 -5.66 -6.63
C TYR A 56 3.96 -6.69 -6.29
N LEU A 57 3.30 -6.55 -5.15
CA LEU A 57 2.25 -7.46 -4.70
C LEU A 57 1.01 -7.47 -5.60
N ASP A 58 0.67 -6.34 -6.23
CA ASP A 58 -0.41 -6.27 -7.20
C ASP A 58 -0.09 -7.04 -8.49
N ALA A 59 1.19 -7.16 -8.85
CA ALA A 59 1.65 -7.82 -10.06
C ALA A 59 1.98 -9.30 -9.87
N ALA A 60 2.59 -9.66 -8.72
CA ALA A 60 3.13 -11.00 -8.46
C ALA A 60 2.21 -11.88 -7.59
N ASP A 61 1.24 -11.28 -6.90
CA ASP A 61 0.34 -11.95 -5.93
C ASP A 61 1.08 -12.73 -4.82
N GLU A 62 2.29 -12.29 -4.48
CA GLU A 62 3.17 -12.89 -3.48
C GLU A 62 2.78 -12.41 -2.07
N THR A 63 1.77 -13.03 -1.46
CA THR A 63 1.31 -12.68 -0.10
C THR A 63 1.88 -13.59 0.98
N GLU A 64 2.26 -14.82 0.63
CA GLU A 64 2.94 -15.74 1.54
C GLU A 64 4.32 -15.17 1.89
N GLY A 65 4.74 -15.23 3.11
CA GLY A 65 6.04 -14.72 3.55
C GLY A 65 6.11 -13.21 3.80
N LEU A 66 5.06 -12.42 3.59
CA LEU A 66 5.05 -10.99 3.95
C LEU A 66 5.40 -10.74 5.42
N ALA A 67 5.03 -11.67 6.32
CA ALA A 67 5.40 -11.61 7.72
C ALA A 67 6.93 -11.60 7.95
N LEU A 68 7.70 -12.15 7.02
CA LEU A 68 9.17 -12.18 7.09
C LEU A 68 9.84 -10.95 6.49
N LEU A 69 9.09 -10.10 5.77
CA LEU A 69 9.68 -8.96 5.07
C LEU A 69 10.42 -7.97 5.97
N PRO A 70 9.91 -7.59 7.17
CA PRO A 70 10.66 -6.75 8.11
C PRO A 70 11.98 -7.40 8.55
N PHE A 71 11.97 -8.71 8.79
CA PHE A 71 13.16 -9.47 9.11
C PHE A 71 14.16 -9.50 7.95
N PHE A 72 13.69 -9.69 6.72
CA PHE A 72 14.55 -9.62 5.54
C PHE A 72 15.17 -8.24 5.34
N MET A 73 14.40 -7.18 5.56
CA MET A 73 14.91 -5.81 5.54
C MET A 73 15.96 -5.59 6.64
N ALA A 74 15.72 -6.08 7.86
CA ALA A 74 16.68 -6.01 8.98
C ALA A 74 17.98 -6.76 8.66
N MET A 75 17.90 -7.95 8.08
CA MET A 75 19.08 -8.68 7.61
C MET A 75 19.89 -7.90 6.58
N ARG A 76 19.23 -7.27 5.60
CA ARG A 76 19.90 -6.44 4.59
C ARG A 76 20.57 -5.22 5.22
N ALA A 77 19.90 -4.56 6.19
CA ALA A 77 20.48 -3.46 6.97
C ALA A 77 21.70 -3.92 7.78
N ALA A 78 21.63 -5.06 8.46
CA ALA A 78 22.76 -5.63 9.21
C ALA A 78 23.96 -5.96 8.31
N ILE A 79 23.72 -6.54 7.13
CA ILE A 79 24.79 -6.79 6.14
C ILE A 79 25.42 -5.46 5.70
N ARG A 80 24.63 -4.42 5.42
CA ARG A 80 25.13 -3.08 5.07
C ARG A 80 25.94 -2.47 6.21
N ALA A 81 25.46 -2.58 7.46
CA ALA A 81 26.18 -2.13 8.64
C ALA A 81 27.56 -2.79 8.73
N HIS A 82 27.63 -4.11 8.56
CA HIS A 82 28.89 -4.87 8.62
C HIS A 82 29.89 -4.48 7.52
N VAL A 83 29.40 -4.42 6.27
CA VAL A 83 30.24 -4.02 5.13
C VAL A 83 30.77 -2.60 5.30
N THR A 84 29.89 -1.65 5.67
CA THR A 84 30.26 -0.24 5.89
C THR A 84 31.23 -0.08 7.07
N ALA A 85 31.01 -0.84 8.18
CA ALA A 85 31.93 -0.84 9.33
C ALA A 85 33.32 -1.38 8.96
N THR A 86 33.40 -2.37 8.05
CA THR A 86 34.67 -2.88 7.56
C THR A 86 35.42 -1.81 6.75
N GLN A 87 34.71 -1.10 5.87
CA GLN A 87 35.27 0.01 5.08
C GLN A 87 35.66 1.21 5.97
N ALA A 88 34.97 1.42 7.09
CA ALA A 88 35.29 2.50 8.03
C ALA A 88 36.65 2.33 8.73
N LYS A 89 37.33 1.18 8.60
CA LYS A 89 38.72 1.01 9.04
C LYS A 89 39.71 1.83 8.21
N GLU A 90 39.43 1.95 6.92
CA GLU A 90 40.23 2.75 5.97
C GLU A 90 39.63 4.12 5.73
N HIS A 91 38.30 4.25 5.92
CA HIS A 91 37.49 5.45 5.70
C HIS A 91 36.68 5.79 6.97
N PRO A 92 37.31 6.43 8.00
CA PRO A 92 36.67 6.70 9.29
C PRO A 92 35.35 7.50 9.20
N GLU A 93 35.20 8.32 8.16
CA GLU A 93 33.98 9.10 7.86
C GLU A 93 32.73 8.21 7.66
N ARG A 94 32.94 6.96 7.29
CA ARG A 94 31.82 6.00 7.08
C ARG A 94 31.28 5.38 8.37
N ARG A 95 31.91 5.66 9.51
CA ARG A 95 31.47 5.09 10.79
C ARG A 95 30.03 5.47 11.14
N ALA A 96 29.64 6.70 10.89
CA ALA A 96 28.28 7.17 11.15
C ALA A 96 27.24 6.43 10.29
N GLU A 97 27.57 6.18 9.01
CA GLU A 97 26.72 5.39 8.10
C GLU A 97 26.55 3.94 8.60
N ALA A 98 27.64 3.32 9.07
CA ALA A 98 27.58 1.95 9.61
C ALA A 98 26.69 1.86 10.86
N LEU A 99 26.77 2.85 11.75
CA LEU A 99 25.92 2.93 12.94
C LEU A 99 24.46 3.19 12.59
N ALA A 100 24.17 3.99 11.57
CA ALA A 100 22.81 4.23 11.09
C ALA A 100 22.17 2.93 10.56
N TYR A 101 22.88 2.15 9.74
CA TYR A 101 22.37 0.84 9.29
C TYR A 101 22.19 -0.16 10.43
N HIS A 102 23.05 -0.13 11.47
CA HIS A 102 22.87 -0.97 12.65
C HIS A 102 21.58 -0.60 13.40
N ALA A 103 21.39 0.68 13.69
CA ALA A 103 20.18 1.17 14.34
C ALA A 103 18.93 0.84 13.52
N LEU A 104 19.00 0.99 12.20
CA LEU A 104 17.90 0.61 11.31
C LEU A 104 17.58 -0.89 11.41
N ALA A 105 18.58 -1.76 11.50
CA ALA A 105 18.34 -3.20 11.65
C ALA A 105 17.59 -3.52 12.93
N ASP A 106 17.93 -2.85 14.04
CA ASP A 106 17.23 -3.01 15.32
C ASP A 106 15.78 -2.46 15.23
N ASP A 107 15.59 -1.28 14.64
CA ASP A 107 14.26 -0.65 14.49
C ASP A 107 13.31 -1.50 13.62
N LEU A 108 13.82 -2.13 12.56
CA LEU A 108 13.05 -2.99 11.68
C LEU A 108 12.54 -4.27 12.35
N LEU A 109 13.14 -4.68 13.47
CA LEU A 109 12.72 -5.86 14.27
C LEU A 109 11.71 -5.51 15.36
N ILE A 110 11.36 -4.23 15.54
CA ILE A 110 10.34 -3.83 16.49
C ILE A 110 8.99 -4.36 16.03
N ALA A 111 8.31 -5.08 16.91
CA ALA A 111 6.99 -5.62 16.61
C ALA A 111 5.94 -4.51 16.55
N HIS A 112 5.12 -4.53 15.52
CA HIS A 112 3.99 -3.62 15.34
C HIS A 112 2.70 -4.42 15.33
N ALA A 113 1.67 -3.94 16.04
CA ALA A 113 0.37 -4.58 16.03
C ALA A 113 -0.30 -4.42 14.64
N PRO A 114 -0.86 -5.51 14.08
CA PRO A 114 -1.64 -5.44 12.86
C PRO A 114 -2.89 -4.59 13.09
N ARG A 115 -3.36 -3.92 12.04
CA ARG A 115 -4.59 -3.14 12.07
C ARG A 115 -5.23 -3.04 10.71
N LEU A 116 -6.53 -2.80 10.69
CA LEU A 116 -7.30 -2.55 9.47
C LEU A 116 -7.78 -1.10 9.46
N VAL A 117 -7.32 -0.35 8.46
CA VAL A 117 -7.84 0.99 8.13
C VAL A 117 -8.63 0.89 6.84
N VAL A 118 -9.84 1.43 6.84
CA VAL A 118 -10.72 1.40 5.67
C VAL A 118 -11.07 2.82 5.27
N ILE A 119 -10.88 3.14 4.00
CA ILE A 119 -11.18 4.46 3.45
C ILE A 119 -12.33 4.32 2.46
N GLY A 120 -13.50 4.80 2.88
CA GLY A 120 -14.71 4.89 2.09
C GLY A 120 -14.98 6.30 1.56
N GLY A 121 -15.91 6.40 0.62
CA GLY A 121 -16.32 7.67 0.03
C GLY A 121 -16.61 7.52 -1.47
N LEU A 122 -17.33 8.45 -2.04
CA LEU A 122 -17.73 8.39 -3.44
C LEU A 122 -16.53 8.58 -4.39
N SER A 123 -16.72 8.33 -5.67
CA SER A 123 -15.67 8.54 -6.68
C SER A 123 -15.25 10.00 -6.75
N GLY A 124 -13.95 10.26 -6.86
CA GLY A 124 -13.40 11.61 -6.92
C GLY A 124 -13.03 12.25 -5.58
N THR A 125 -13.30 11.59 -4.43
CA THR A 125 -12.98 12.12 -3.08
C THR A 125 -11.53 11.94 -2.63
N GLY A 126 -10.62 11.39 -3.45
CA GLY A 126 -9.20 11.26 -3.09
C GLY A 126 -8.84 10.07 -2.21
N LYS A 127 -9.72 9.06 -2.07
CA LYS A 127 -9.48 7.85 -1.24
C LYS A 127 -8.13 7.21 -1.46
N SER A 128 -7.78 6.90 -2.70
CA SER A 128 -6.54 6.21 -3.05
C SER A 128 -5.31 7.07 -2.72
N THR A 129 -5.39 8.38 -2.88
CA THR A 129 -4.33 9.32 -2.48
C THR A 129 -4.10 9.25 -0.98
N LEU A 130 -5.16 9.31 -0.17
CA LEU A 130 -5.07 9.20 1.28
C LEU A 130 -4.57 7.81 1.70
N ALA A 131 -5.04 6.74 1.04
CA ALA A 131 -4.60 5.37 1.32
C ALA A 131 -3.09 5.21 1.18
N HIS A 132 -2.50 5.70 0.09
CA HIS A 132 -1.06 5.66 -0.11
C HIS A 132 -0.29 6.56 0.87
N ALA A 133 -0.81 7.75 1.18
CA ALA A 133 -0.18 8.66 2.14
C ALA A 133 -0.17 8.11 3.58
N LEU A 134 -1.13 7.25 3.94
CA LEU A 134 -1.20 6.63 5.27
C LEU A 134 -0.42 5.31 5.36
N ALA A 135 -0.37 4.53 4.28
CA ALA A 135 0.03 3.13 4.33
C ALA A 135 1.43 2.90 4.91
N HIS A 136 2.42 3.74 4.54
CA HIS A 136 3.79 3.61 5.03
C HIS A 136 3.94 3.88 6.55
N ARG A 137 2.91 4.43 7.19
CA ARG A 137 2.87 4.77 8.62
C ARG A 137 2.23 3.67 9.49
N LEU A 138 1.74 2.60 8.89
CA LEU A 138 0.92 1.59 9.53
C LEU A 138 1.61 0.23 9.51
N GLY A 139 1.69 -0.41 10.69
CA GLY A 139 2.31 -1.72 10.82
C GLY A 139 3.83 -1.69 10.75
N ALA A 140 4.44 -2.86 10.58
CA ALA A 140 5.86 -3.01 10.40
C ALA A 140 6.32 -2.45 9.03
N ALA A 141 7.57 -1.99 8.94
CA ALA A 141 8.14 -1.53 7.67
C ALA A 141 8.07 -2.64 6.59
N PRO A 142 7.82 -2.29 5.33
CA PRO A 142 7.67 -0.96 4.78
C PRO A 142 6.24 -0.39 4.84
N GLY A 143 5.38 -0.89 5.73
CA GLY A 143 4.04 -0.39 5.99
C GLY A 143 2.92 -1.30 5.48
N ALA A 144 1.68 -0.81 5.51
CA ALA A 144 0.47 -1.57 5.23
C ALA A 144 0.34 -2.01 3.77
N ARG A 145 -0.33 -3.16 3.56
CA ARG A 145 -0.88 -3.55 2.27
C ARG A 145 -2.06 -2.65 1.90
N VAL A 146 -2.00 -2.00 0.75
CA VAL A 146 -3.10 -1.21 0.19
C VAL A 146 -3.92 -2.09 -0.75
N LEU A 147 -5.18 -2.32 -0.41
CA LEU A 147 -6.13 -3.08 -1.21
C LEU A 147 -7.13 -2.11 -1.85
N SER A 148 -6.95 -1.80 -3.13
CA SER A 148 -7.84 -0.93 -3.89
C SER A 148 -8.83 -1.75 -4.71
N SER A 149 -10.13 -1.48 -4.55
CA SER A 149 -11.19 -2.15 -5.30
C SER A 149 -11.04 -1.98 -6.82
N ASP A 150 -10.56 -0.82 -7.28
CA ASP A 150 -10.35 -0.58 -8.71
C ASP A 150 -9.20 -1.44 -9.27
N ARG A 151 -8.10 -1.56 -8.53
CA ARG A 151 -6.98 -2.41 -8.93
C ARG A 151 -7.32 -3.90 -8.89
N LEU A 152 -8.02 -4.35 -7.85
CA LEU A 152 -8.48 -5.74 -7.75
C LEU A 152 -9.44 -6.09 -8.89
N ARG A 153 -10.31 -5.17 -9.29
CA ARG A 153 -11.19 -5.34 -10.45
C ARG A 153 -10.40 -5.58 -11.74
N LYS A 154 -9.30 -4.82 -11.97
CA LYS A 154 -8.43 -5.00 -13.13
C LYS A 154 -7.69 -6.34 -13.07
N ALA A 155 -7.19 -6.71 -11.90
CA ALA A 155 -6.51 -7.99 -11.68
C ALA A 155 -7.46 -9.18 -11.96
N LEU A 156 -8.69 -9.16 -11.42
CA LEU A 156 -9.71 -10.18 -11.70
C LEU A 156 -10.10 -10.25 -13.17
N ALA A 157 -10.01 -9.14 -13.90
CA ALA A 157 -10.24 -9.10 -15.34
C ALA A 157 -8.99 -9.52 -16.16
N GLY A 158 -7.84 -9.76 -15.53
CA GLY A 158 -6.59 -10.17 -16.20
C GLY A 158 -5.99 -9.08 -17.09
N VAL A 159 -6.19 -7.79 -16.74
CA VAL A 159 -5.69 -6.65 -17.51
C VAL A 159 -4.82 -5.73 -16.66
N SER A 160 -4.01 -4.88 -17.32
CA SER A 160 -3.23 -3.87 -16.61
C SER A 160 -4.13 -2.87 -15.87
N PRO A 161 -3.66 -2.29 -14.76
CA PRO A 161 -4.45 -1.34 -13.96
C PRO A 161 -4.98 -0.15 -14.75
N GLU A 162 -4.28 0.27 -15.79
CA GLU A 162 -4.61 1.43 -16.63
C GLU A 162 -5.59 1.09 -17.77
N THR A 163 -5.88 -0.21 -17.99
CA THR A 163 -6.81 -0.66 -19.03
C THR A 163 -8.24 -0.35 -18.65
N ARG A 164 -8.95 0.42 -19.46
CA ARG A 164 -10.36 0.71 -19.22
C ARG A 164 -11.22 -0.53 -19.42
N LEU A 165 -12.11 -0.81 -18.45
CA LEU A 165 -13.01 -1.96 -18.50
C LEU A 165 -14.39 -1.58 -19.08
N PRO A 166 -15.08 -2.54 -19.73
CA PRO A 166 -16.45 -2.34 -20.20
C PRO A 166 -17.43 -2.26 -19.02
N ALA A 167 -18.61 -1.66 -19.25
CA ALA A 167 -19.64 -1.43 -18.23
C ALA A 167 -20.06 -2.71 -17.46
N GLN A 168 -20.00 -3.88 -18.11
CA GLN A 168 -20.35 -5.17 -17.50
C GLN A 168 -19.43 -5.52 -16.32
N ALA A 169 -18.17 -5.06 -16.32
CA ALA A 169 -17.24 -5.26 -15.21
C ALA A 169 -17.64 -4.51 -13.94
N TYR A 170 -18.63 -3.61 -14.02
CA TYR A 170 -19.21 -2.84 -12.92
C TYR A 170 -20.63 -3.30 -12.56
N ALA A 171 -21.12 -4.37 -13.16
CA ALA A 171 -22.38 -5.00 -12.76
C ALA A 171 -22.28 -5.48 -11.30
N ARG A 172 -23.44 -5.61 -10.65
CA ARG A 172 -23.52 -5.97 -9.22
C ARG A 172 -22.72 -7.24 -8.90
N ALA A 173 -22.93 -8.32 -9.62
CA ALA A 173 -22.22 -9.59 -9.38
C ALA A 173 -20.69 -9.46 -9.51
N ALA A 174 -20.20 -8.68 -10.49
CA ALA A 174 -18.77 -8.41 -10.64
C ALA A 174 -18.23 -7.56 -9.48
N SER A 175 -19.02 -6.59 -9.00
CA SER A 175 -18.67 -5.78 -7.84
C SER A 175 -18.65 -6.60 -6.55
N ASP A 176 -19.64 -7.48 -6.35
CA ASP A 176 -19.68 -8.40 -5.21
C ASP A 176 -18.44 -9.31 -5.18
N ALA A 177 -17.98 -9.81 -6.35
CA ALA A 177 -16.75 -10.60 -6.45
C ALA A 177 -15.49 -9.80 -6.08
N VAL A 178 -15.40 -8.53 -6.49
CA VAL A 178 -14.28 -7.63 -6.11
C VAL A 178 -14.26 -7.40 -4.60
N TYR A 179 -15.41 -7.14 -3.97
CA TYR A 179 -15.47 -6.96 -2.52
C TYR A 179 -15.15 -8.26 -1.77
N ALA A 180 -15.57 -9.42 -2.28
CA ALA A 180 -15.21 -10.71 -1.69
C ALA A 180 -13.69 -10.96 -1.74
N ASP A 181 -13.03 -10.69 -2.88
CA ASP A 181 -11.58 -10.79 -3.02
C ASP A 181 -10.84 -9.80 -2.12
N LEU A 182 -11.31 -8.54 -2.03
CA LEU A 182 -10.76 -7.53 -1.13
C LEU A 182 -10.80 -7.99 0.32
N MET A 183 -11.94 -8.54 0.76
CA MET A 183 -12.12 -9.03 2.13
C MET A 183 -11.25 -10.25 2.44
N ALA A 184 -11.13 -11.20 1.49
CA ALA A 184 -10.27 -12.37 1.64
C ALA A 184 -8.80 -11.95 1.79
N ARG A 185 -8.29 -11.10 0.89
CA ARG A 185 -6.92 -10.58 0.97
C ARG A 185 -6.65 -9.76 2.24
N ALA A 186 -7.65 -9.00 2.71
CA ALA A 186 -7.53 -8.29 3.99
C ALA A 186 -7.40 -9.26 5.15
N ALA A 187 -8.24 -10.31 5.20
CA ALA A 187 -8.18 -11.34 6.23
C ALA A 187 -6.83 -12.08 6.24
N ASP A 188 -6.33 -12.49 5.06
CA ASP A 188 -5.05 -13.20 4.92
C ASP A 188 -3.87 -12.33 5.37
N THR A 189 -3.85 -11.05 4.96
CA THR A 189 -2.79 -10.11 5.36
C THR A 189 -2.81 -9.87 6.87
N LEU A 190 -3.97 -9.69 7.48
CA LEU A 190 -4.11 -9.51 8.93
C LEU A 190 -3.71 -10.78 9.70
N ALA A 191 -4.08 -11.96 9.21
CA ALA A 191 -3.70 -13.24 9.80
C ALA A 191 -2.18 -13.48 9.77
N SER A 192 -1.48 -12.95 8.76
CA SER A 192 -0.01 -12.97 8.70
C SER A 192 0.67 -11.90 9.56
N GLY A 193 -0.08 -11.09 10.32
CA GLY A 193 0.44 -10.03 11.18
C GLY A 193 0.69 -8.69 10.47
N GLY A 194 0.29 -8.56 9.20
CA GLY A 194 0.40 -7.34 8.43
C GLY A 194 -0.70 -6.32 8.76
N ALA A 195 -0.45 -5.04 8.46
CA ALA A 195 -1.47 -4.00 8.47
C ALA A 195 -2.09 -3.86 7.07
N VAL A 196 -3.37 -3.44 7.02
CA VAL A 196 -4.13 -3.27 5.76
C VAL A 196 -4.73 -1.88 5.69
N VAL A 197 -4.68 -1.27 4.51
CA VAL A 197 -5.50 -0.12 4.12
C VAL A 197 -6.40 -0.55 2.98
N ALA A 198 -7.71 -0.62 3.20
CA ALA A 198 -8.69 -0.95 2.17
C ALA A 198 -9.29 0.32 1.57
N ASP A 199 -9.23 0.45 0.25
CA ASP A 199 -9.73 1.59 -0.53
C ASP A 199 -10.84 1.14 -1.48
N ALA A 200 -12.07 1.52 -1.17
CA ALA A 200 -13.23 1.28 -2.02
C ALA A 200 -14.35 2.30 -1.74
N VAL A 201 -15.43 2.26 -2.50
CA VAL A 201 -16.57 3.18 -2.29
C VAL A 201 -17.27 2.90 -0.95
N PHE A 202 -17.50 1.64 -0.59
CA PHE A 202 -18.20 1.21 0.63
C PHE A 202 -19.55 1.92 0.81
N ALA A 203 -20.30 2.07 -0.28
CA ALA A 203 -21.59 2.79 -0.25
C ALA A 203 -22.65 2.06 0.58
N ALA A 204 -22.71 0.73 0.48
CA ALA A 204 -23.73 -0.04 1.18
C ALA A 204 -23.36 -0.26 2.66
N PRO A 205 -24.32 -0.12 3.60
CA PRO A 205 -24.09 -0.44 5.01
C PRO A 205 -23.57 -1.86 5.24
N ALA A 206 -24.03 -2.83 4.44
CA ALA A 206 -23.60 -4.23 4.52
C ALA A 206 -22.09 -4.40 4.17
N GLU A 207 -21.55 -3.64 3.20
CA GLU A 207 -20.13 -3.66 2.86
C GLU A 207 -19.28 -3.14 4.02
N ARG A 208 -19.73 -2.05 4.66
CA ARG A 208 -19.06 -1.47 5.83
C ARG A 208 -19.06 -2.39 7.03
N ALA A 209 -20.19 -3.05 7.29
CA ALA A 209 -20.32 -4.04 8.36
C ALA A 209 -19.43 -5.27 8.10
N ALA A 210 -19.40 -5.77 6.86
CA ALA A 210 -18.63 -6.95 6.50
C ALA A 210 -17.12 -6.71 6.67
N ILE A 211 -16.60 -5.57 6.23
CA ILE A 211 -15.14 -5.28 6.37
C ILE A 211 -14.76 -5.03 7.84
N ALA A 212 -15.62 -4.42 8.65
CA ALA A 212 -15.40 -4.26 10.08
C ALA A 212 -15.39 -5.62 10.81
N GLU A 213 -16.22 -6.56 10.37
CA GLU A 213 -16.26 -7.93 10.89
C GLU A 213 -14.96 -8.69 10.66
N ILE A 214 -14.24 -8.45 9.53
CA ILE A 214 -12.90 -9.01 9.28
C ILE A 214 -11.91 -8.60 10.38
N ALA A 215 -11.89 -7.32 10.75
CA ALA A 215 -11.02 -6.85 11.83
C ALA A 215 -11.39 -7.47 13.20
N ARG A 216 -12.68 -7.59 13.47
CA ARG A 216 -13.18 -8.22 14.71
C ARG A 216 -12.77 -9.70 14.78
N GLN A 217 -12.89 -10.45 13.68
CA GLN A 217 -12.49 -11.85 13.62
C GLN A 217 -10.99 -12.03 13.76
N ALA A 218 -10.21 -11.12 13.16
CA ALA A 218 -8.75 -11.10 13.29
C ALA A 218 -8.27 -10.61 14.67
N GLY A 219 -9.14 -10.04 15.50
CA GLY A 219 -8.78 -9.47 16.80
C GLY A 219 -7.88 -8.24 16.72
N VAL A 220 -7.99 -7.45 15.64
CA VAL A 220 -7.15 -6.29 15.39
C VAL A 220 -7.92 -4.97 15.49
N ALA A 221 -7.20 -3.86 15.69
CA ALA A 221 -7.79 -2.54 15.68
C ALA A 221 -8.39 -2.21 14.31
N PHE A 222 -9.61 -1.64 14.32
CA PHE A 222 -10.34 -1.17 13.14
C PHE A 222 -10.49 0.34 13.16
N THR A 223 -10.25 0.99 12.02
CA THR A 223 -10.56 2.41 11.82
C THR A 223 -11.23 2.58 10.46
N GLY A 224 -12.50 3.02 10.47
CA GLY A 224 -13.22 3.41 9.27
C GLY A 224 -13.17 4.92 9.06
N LEU A 225 -12.70 5.36 7.90
CA LEU A 225 -12.64 6.76 7.46
C LEU A 225 -13.59 6.93 6.29
N TRP A 226 -14.46 7.94 6.36
CA TRP A 226 -15.37 8.30 5.27
C TRP A 226 -15.02 9.67 4.72
N LEU A 227 -14.60 9.73 3.45
CA LEU A 227 -14.24 10.97 2.79
C LEU A 227 -15.46 11.65 2.17
N GLU A 228 -15.64 12.92 2.50
CA GLU A 228 -16.62 13.81 1.92
C GLU A 228 -15.90 14.92 1.15
N SER A 229 -16.41 15.31 -0.02
CA SER A 229 -15.86 16.36 -0.87
C SER A 229 -16.98 17.09 -1.59
N ASP A 230 -16.75 18.33 -1.97
CA ASP A 230 -17.69 19.07 -2.80
C ASP A 230 -17.93 18.34 -4.12
N PRO A 231 -19.20 18.15 -4.54
CA PRO A 231 -19.51 17.50 -5.81
C PRO A 231 -18.83 18.13 -7.03
N ALA A 232 -18.56 19.43 -7.03
CA ALA A 232 -17.82 20.07 -8.12
C ALA A 232 -16.35 19.64 -8.14
N VAL A 233 -15.71 19.52 -6.96
CA VAL A 233 -14.35 19.01 -6.82
C VAL A 233 -14.27 17.54 -7.25
N MET A 234 -15.24 16.70 -6.84
CA MET A 234 -15.30 15.30 -7.26
C MET A 234 -15.36 15.15 -8.78
N ARG A 235 -16.21 15.94 -9.45
CA ARG A 235 -16.31 15.96 -10.92
C ARG A 235 -15.00 16.38 -11.57
N ALA A 236 -14.39 17.45 -11.09
CA ALA A 236 -13.10 17.93 -11.59
C ALA A 236 -12.00 16.87 -11.43
N ASN A 237 -11.91 16.24 -10.27
CA ASN A 237 -10.94 15.19 -9.99
C ASN A 237 -11.08 13.99 -10.94
N VAL A 238 -12.33 13.55 -11.19
CA VAL A 238 -12.60 12.41 -12.08
C VAL A 238 -12.31 12.78 -13.54
N ALA A 239 -12.66 14.00 -13.96
CA ALA A 239 -12.44 14.48 -15.34
C ALA A 239 -10.94 14.67 -15.67
N ALA A 240 -10.12 15.00 -14.67
CA ALA A 240 -8.67 15.23 -14.84
C ALA A 240 -7.83 13.94 -14.87
N ARG A 241 -8.41 12.76 -14.62
CA ARG A 241 -7.67 11.49 -14.56
C ARG A 241 -7.08 11.07 -15.90
N VAL A 242 -5.81 10.68 -15.86
CA VAL A 242 -5.10 10.10 -17.00
C VAL A 242 -4.27 8.92 -16.48
N GLY A 243 -4.43 7.73 -17.08
CA GLY A 243 -3.69 6.53 -16.66
C GLY A 243 -3.99 6.07 -15.22
N ASP A 244 -5.21 6.36 -14.73
CA ASP A 244 -5.66 6.00 -13.38
C ASP A 244 -6.34 4.62 -13.41
N PRO A 245 -6.14 3.75 -12.39
CA PRO A 245 -6.84 2.48 -12.28
C PRO A 245 -8.37 2.60 -12.20
N SER A 246 -8.88 3.72 -11.74
CA SER A 246 -10.31 3.96 -11.64
C SER A 246 -10.89 4.41 -12.98
N ASP A 247 -11.93 3.71 -13.45
CA ASP A 247 -12.69 4.04 -14.65
C ASP A 247 -13.86 5.00 -14.40
N ALA A 248 -13.99 5.54 -13.17
CA ALA A 248 -15.10 6.43 -12.83
C ALA A 248 -15.11 7.67 -13.71
N THR A 249 -16.28 7.97 -14.25
CA THR A 249 -16.58 9.16 -15.06
C THR A 249 -17.45 10.13 -14.27
N VAL A 250 -17.69 11.33 -14.82
CA VAL A 250 -18.59 12.30 -14.21
C VAL A 250 -20.00 11.72 -14.04
N GLU A 251 -20.48 10.92 -15.00
CA GLU A 251 -21.78 10.26 -14.91
C GLU A 251 -21.84 9.23 -13.78
N VAL A 252 -20.71 8.59 -13.45
CA VAL A 252 -20.60 7.70 -12.27
C VAL A 252 -20.74 8.51 -10.99
N VAL A 253 -20.09 9.66 -10.89
CA VAL A 253 -20.21 10.57 -9.74
C VAL A 253 -21.67 11.01 -9.56
N GLU A 254 -22.34 11.48 -10.64
CA GLU A 254 -23.74 11.91 -10.58
C GLU A 254 -24.66 10.79 -10.06
N ARG A 255 -24.46 9.58 -10.55
CA ARG A 255 -25.24 8.42 -10.08
C ARG A 255 -24.95 8.11 -8.60
N GLN A 256 -23.68 8.19 -8.17
CA GLN A 256 -23.29 7.91 -6.79
C GLN A 256 -23.82 8.97 -5.80
N LEU A 257 -23.93 10.22 -6.21
CA LEU A 257 -24.54 11.28 -5.39
C LEU A 257 -26.02 10.99 -5.02
N GLY A 258 -26.68 10.14 -5.80
CA GLY A 258 -28.06 9.68 -5.54
C GLY A 258 -28.14 8.38 -4.74
N TYR A 259 -27.03 7.82 -4.24
CA TYR A 259 -27.06 6.58 -3.47
C TYR A 259 -27.64 6.80 -2.07
N ASP A 260 -28.45 5.84 -1.62
CA ASP A 260 -28.79 5.73 -0.20
C ASP A 260 -27.60 5.08 0.54
N LEU A 261 -26.84 5.91 1.23
CA LEU A 261 -25.66 5.47 1.98
C LEU A 261 -26.01 4.88 3.36
N GLY A 262 -27.26 5.05 3.80
CA GLY A 262 -27.66 4.73 5.18
C GLY A 262 -26.86 5.54 6.20
N THR A 263 -26.81 5.06 7.45
CA THR A 263 -26.00 5.68 8.50
C THR A 263 -24.53 5.38 8.26
N ILE A 264 -23.69 6.41 8.28
CA ILE A 264 -22.24 6.32 8.25
C ILE A 264 -21.73 6.64 9.65
N ASP A 265 -21.30 5.62 10.35
CA ASP A 265 -20.73 5.63 11.70
C ASP A 265 -19.19 5.66 11.71
N TRP A 266 -18.57 5.70 10.53
CA TRP A 266 -17.14 5.92 10.37
C TRP A 266 -16.78 7.39 10.59
N THR A 267 -15.50 7.65 10.94
CA THR A 267 -14.99 9.01 11.07
C THR A 267 -15.08 9.75 9.73
N ARG A 268 -15.92 10.80 9.69
CA ARG A 268 -16.09 11.62 8.49
C ARG A 268 -14.96 12.65 8.41
N LEU A 269 -14.34 12.73 7.24
CA LEU A 269 -13.24 13.66 6.95
C LEU A 269 -13.58 14.48 5.72
N ASP A 270 -13.41 15.79 5.82
CA ASP A 270 -13.45 16.70 4.69
C ASP A 270 -12.21 16.48 3.83
N ALA A 271 -12.41 15.92 2.63
CA ALA A 271 -11.35 15.58 1.70
C ALA A 271 -10.75 16.81 1.00
N ASP A 272 -11.43 17.95 1.05
CA ASP A 272 -11.00 19.19 0.43
C ASP A 272 -10.17 20.06 1.41
N ALA A 273 -10.05 19.62 2.67
CA ALA A 273 -9.27 20.32 3.68
C ALA A 273 -7.75 20.09 3.51
N ASP A 274 -6.97 21.15 3.64
CA ASP A 274 -5.49 21.11 3.56
C ASP A 274 -4.84 20.18 4.60
N ASP A 275 -5.50 19.97 5.74
CA ASP A 275 -5.03 19.15 6.86
C ASP A 275 -5.60 17.72 6.88
N LEU A 276 -6.19 17.25 5.77
CA LEU A 276 -6.82 15.92 5.65
C LEU A 276 -5.93 14.80 6.20
N LEU A 277 -4.66 14.75 5.78
CA LEU A 277 -3.73 13.70 6.22
C LEU A 277 -3.50 13.76 7.75
N ALA A 278 -3.35 14.96 8.30
CA ALA A 278 -3.15 15.12 9.74
C ALA A 278 -4.39 14.65 10.53
N ARG A 279 -5.59 15.00 10.08
CA ARG A 279 -6.85 14.53 10.68
C ARG A 279 -7.01 13.01 10.57
N ALA A 280 -6.65 12.45 9.42
CA ALA A 280 -6.68 11.00 9.24
C ALA A 280 -5.72 10.28 10.20
N VAL A 281 -4.50 10.82 10.39
CA VAL A 281 -3.52 10.28 11.37
C VAL A 281 -4.05 10.37 12.81
N VAL A 282 -4.69 11.47 13.19
CA VAL A 282 -5.32 11.59 14.52
C VAL A 282 -6.44 10.56 14.71
N ALA A 283 -7.22 10.26 13.68
CA ALA A 283 -8.28 9.24 13.76
C ALA A 283 -7.76 7.80 13.92
N LEU A 284 -6.44 7.57 13.77
CA LEU A 284 -5.81 6.26 13.96
C LEU A 284 -5.38 6.00 15.41
N THR A 285 -5.34 7.02 16.24
CA THR A 285 -4.98 6.92 17.68
C THR A 285 -6.19 6.52 18.52
#